data_6058bcbdb8ceccce91cea6c981553bd1
#
_entry.id   6058bcbdb8ceccce91cea6c981553bd1
#
_cell.length_a   1.000
_cell.length_b   1.000
_cell.length_c   1.000
_cell.angle_alpha   90.00
_cell.angle_beta   90.00
_cell.angle_gamma   90.00
#
_symmetry.space_group_name_H-M   'P 1'
#
loop_
_entity.id
_entity.type
_entity.pdbx_description
1 polymer ?
#
loop_
_entity_poly.entity_id
_entity_poly.type
_entity_poly.pdbx_seq_one_letter_code
_entity_poly.pdbx_strand_id
1 'polypeptide(L)'
;SKSFKIYIHIIFVFLISNTVFANDDFSKNVVIYEKPKAIKELKFKDLNLQDVDLTNKKGNIMILNFWATWCMPCRREMPSLEHLTHQLPEVKVYAINMEKPNKLKAQDFFKFIGVLSLDIYFDPDLKLVKQFKMRGLPTSILINKDGKEFGRIIGEIDFVDKDFIKLLKKYI
;
A
#
# COMPACT_ATOMS: atom_id res chain seq x y z
N SER A 1 -45.25 -64.36 1.27
CA SER A 1 -44.23 -63.53 0.65
C SER A 1 -44.20 -62.16 1.36
N LYS A 2 -43.22 -61.96 2.24
CA LYS A 2 -43.02 -60.68 2.94
C LYS A 2 -41.97 -59.91 2.17
N SER A 3 -42.41 -58.83 1.48
CA SER A 3 -41.52 -57.86 0.86
C SER A 3 -40.81 -56.99 1.89
N PHE A 4 -39.53 -57.15 1.99
CA PHE A 4 -38.65 -56.32 2.84
C PHE A 4 -38.27 -55.06 2.08
N LYS A 5 -38.90 -53.94 2.40
CA LYS A 5 -38.51 -52.62 1.83
C LYS A 5 -37.32 -52.06 2.62
N ILE A 6 -36.15 -52.07 2.01
CA ILE A 6 -34.94 -51.45 2.50
C ILE A 6 -35.05 -49.96 2.19
N TYR A 7 -35.21 -49.10 3.22
CA TYR A 7 -35.07 -47.66 3.07
C TYR A 7 -33.59 -47.29 3.19
N ILE A 8 -32.97 -46.96 2.08
CA ILE A 8 -31.63 -46.42 2.05
C ILE A 8 -31.76 -44.94 2.38
N HIS A 9 -31.36 -44.52 3.61
CA HIS A 9 -31.19 -43.13 3.97
C HIS A 9 -29.87 -42.70 3.44
N ILE A 10 -29.91 -41.90 2.36
CA ILE A 10 -28.73 -41.17 1.85
C ILE A 10 -28.50 -40.00 2.78
N ILE A 11 -27.52 -40.15 3.68
CA ILE A 11 -27.03 -39.04 4.51
C ILE A 11 -26.17 -38.17 3.59
N PHE A 12 -26.73 -37.03 3.20
CA PHE A 12 -26.00 -36.00 2.46
C PHE A 12 -25.14 -35.22 3.47
N VAL A 13 -23.88 -35.65 3.64
CA VAL A 13 -22.92 -34.93 4.45
C VAL A 13 -22.50 -33.67 3.68
N PHE A 14 -23.09 -32.52 4.04
CA PHE A 14 -22.61 -31.23 3.60
C PHE A 14 -21.23 -31.00 4.22
N LEU A 15 -20.16 -31.26 3.47
CA LEU A 15 -18.83 -30.76 3.80
C LEU A 15 -18.86 -29.26 3.60
N ILE A 16 -19.12 -28.52 4.68
CA ILE A 16 -18.87 -27.09 4.72
C ILE A 16 -17.36 -26.94 4.68
N SER A 17 -16.82 -26.71 3.49
CA SER A 17 -15.44 -26.26 3.33
C SER A 17 -15.33 -24.87 3.99
N ASN A 18 -14.92 -24.85 5.25
CA ASN A 18 -14.45 -23.62 5.86
C ASN A 18 -13.18 -23.21 5.10
N THR A 19 -13.35 -22.40 4.05
CA THR A 19 -12.25 -21.62 3.52
C THR A 19 -11.84 -20.67 4.61
N VAL A 20 -10.83 -21.05 5.36
CA VAL A 20 -10.10 -20.12 6.23
C VAL A 20 -9.44 -19.15 5.25
N PHE A 21 -10.06 -18.00 5.05
CA PHE A 21 -9.35 -16.86 4.50
C PHE A 21 -8.26 -16.56 5.51
N ALA A 22 -7.02 -16.84 5.15
CA ALA A 22 -5.88 -16.35 5.88
C ALA A 22 -6.04 -14.83 5.93
N ASN A 23 -6.36 -14.26 7.07
CA ASN A 23 -6.19 -12.85 7.31
C ASN A 23 -4.68 -12.63 7.16
N ASP A 24 -4.27 -12.07 6.02
CA ASP A 24 -2.90 -11.60 5.87
C ASP A 24 -2.72 -10.50 6.91
N ASP A 25 -2.07 -10.87 8.00
CA ASP A 25 -1.79 -9.98 9.10
C ASP A 25 -0.83 -8.90 8.61
N PHE A 26 -1.35 -7.69 8.33
CA PHE A 26 -0.57 -6.55 7.87
C PHE A 26 0.65 -6.28 8.77
N SER A 27 0.58 -6.67 10.04
CA SER A 27 1.63 -6.43 11.03
C SER A 27 2.97 -7.06 10.64
N LYS A 28 2.98 -8.12 9.83
CA LYS A 28 4.21 -8.77 9.35
C LYS A 28 5.05 -7.87 8.45
N ASN A 29 4.39 -6.96 7.71
CA ASN A 29 5.02 -6.08 6.76
C ASN A 29 5.25 -4.66 7.31
N VAL A 30 4.67 -4.33 8.46
CA VAL A 30 4.72 -2.99 9.06
C VAL A 30 5.77 -2.94 10.17
N VAL A 31 6.71 -2.01 10.03
CA VAL A 31 7.71 -1.71 11.05
C VAL A 31 7.45 -0.31 11.59
N ILE A 32 7.16 -0.19 12.88
CA ILE A 32 7.02 1.10 13.57
C ILE A 32 8.24 1.32 14.45
N TYR A 33 8.85 2.48 14.37
CA TYR A 33 10.04 2.81 15.12
C TYR A 33 9.69 3.32 16.52
N GLU A 34 10.47 2.91 17.50
CA GLU A 34 10.38 3.47 18.86
C GLU A 34 10.59 4.99 18.87
N LYS A 35 11.56 5.46 18.07
CA LYS A 35 11.84 6.88 17.85
C LYS A 35 11.80 7.19 16.36
N PRO A 36 10.97 8.16 15.93
CA PRO A 36 10.96 8.59 14.54
C PRO A 36 12.31 9.10 14.07
N LYS A 37 12.66 8.78 12.82
CA LYS A 37 13.94 9.11 12.20
C LYS A 37 13.85 10.40 11.40
N ALA A 38 14.86 11.24 11.51
CA ALA A 38 14.97 12.43 10.67
C ALA A 38 15.15 12.06 9.19
N ILE A 39 14.51 12.80 8.31
CA ILE A 39 14.66 12.69 6.86
C ILE A 39 15.50 13.87 6.40
N LYS A 40 16.61 13.60 5.71
CA LYS A 40 17.54 14.62 5.25
C LYS A 40 16.93 15.50 4.16
N GLU A 41 16.34 14.87 3.17
CA GLU A 41 15.78 15.52 2.00
C GLU A 41 14.58 14.72 1.49
N LEU A 42 13.55 15.43 1.03
CA LEU A 42 12.34 14.81 0.50
C LEU A 42 11.95 15.52 -0.79
N LYS A 43 12.73 15.24 -1.85
CA LYS A 43 12.57 15.82 -3.19
C LYS A 43 12.40 14.75 -4.24
N PHE A 44 11.45 14.96 -5.12
CA PHE A 44 11.15 14.09 -6.26
C PHE A 44 10.47 14.88 -7.36
N LYS A 45 9.95 14.25 -8.39
CA LYS A 45 9.31 14.89 -9.53
C LYS A 45 7.84 14.54 -9.61
N ASP A 46 7.03 15.48 -10.06
CA ASP A 46 5.64 15.20 -10.41
C ASP A 46 5.53 14.54 -11.80
N LEU A 47 4.30 14.29 -12.24
CA LEU A 47 4.02 13.65 -13.55
C LEU A 47 4.58 14.44 -14.74
N ASN A 48 4.76 15.75 -14.62
CA ASN A 48 5.31 16.63 -15.65
C ASN A 48 6.79 16.94 -15.43
N LEU A 49 7.45 16.16 -14.54
CA LEU A 49 8.87 16.31 -14.16
C LEU A 49 9.21 17.65 -13.50
N GLN A 50 8.22 18.33 -12.94
CA GLN A 50 8.44 19.52 -12.11
C GLN A 50 8.92 19.08 -10.72
N ASP A 51 9.73 19.92 -10.10
CA ASP A 51 10.25 19.66 -8.77
C ASP A 51 9.13 19.68 -7.71
N VAL A 52 9.12 18.65 -6.86
CA VAL A 52 8.33 18.59 -5.64
C VAL A 52 9.30 18.52 -4.47
N ASP A 53 9.21 19.47 -3.56
CA ASP A 53 10.04 19.52 -2.35
C ASP A 53 9.14 19.49 -1.11
N LEU A 54 9.19 18.38 -0.40
CA LEU A 54 8.49 18.18 0.88
C LEU A 54 9.45 18.18 2.07
N THR A 55 10.72 18.54 1.84
CA THR A 55 11.71 18.67 2.91
C THR A 55 11.19 19.69 3.95
N ASN A 56 11.17 19.27 5.22
CA ASN A 56 10.62 20.06 6.33
C ASN A 56 9.11 20.34 6.28
N LYS A 57 8.37 19.70 5.37
CA LYS A 57 6.90 19.80 5.39
C LYS A 57 6.34 19.15 6.63
N LYS A 58 5.48 19.89 7.35
CA LYS A 58 4.85 19.47 8.60
C LYS A 58 3.33 19.58 8.52
N GLY A 59 2.65 18.98 9.47
CA GLY A 59 1.21 19.15 9.70
C GLY A 59 0.33 18.04 9.14
N ASN A 60 0.85 17.20 8.25
CA ASN A 60 0.12 16.05 7.74
C ASN A 60 0.92 14.76 7.91
N ILE A 61 0.20 13.65 8.09
CA ILE A 61 0.78 12.32 7.85
C ILE A 61 0.97 12.14 6.36
N MET A 62 2.12 11.64 5.96
CA MET A 62 2.43 11.33 4.56
C MET A 62 2.79 9.86 4.42
N ILE A 63 2.37 9.26 3.32
CA ILE A 63 2.79 7.93 2.87
C ILE A 63 3.48 8.10 1.52
N LEU A 64 4.77 7.76 1.47
CA LEU A 64 5.49 7.65 0.20
C LEU A 64 5.45 6.18 -0.21
N ASN A 65 4.66 5.86 -1.22
CA ASN A 65 4.57 4.51 -1.76
C ASN A 65 5.44 4.37 -3.01
N PHE A 66 6.44 3.52 -2.94
CA PHE A 66 7.36 3.25 -4.05
C PHE A 66 6.90 2.02 -4.84
N TRP A 67 6.74 2.17 -6.14
CA TRP A 67 6.15 1.17 -7.02
C TRP A 67 6.80 1.15 -8.41
N ALA A 68 6.50 0.08 -9.18
CA ALA A 68 6.85 -0.04 -10.58
C ALA A 68 5.75 -0.79 -11.36
N THR A 69 5.67 -0.57 -12.66
CA THR A 69 4.64 -1.20 -13.50
C THR A 69 4.76 -2.72 -13.58
N TRP A 70 5.97 -3.26 -13.45
CA TRP A 70 6.29 -4.70 -13.45
C TRP A 70 6.12 -5.37 -12.08
N CYS A 71 5.84 -4.61 -11.04
CA CYS A 71 5.72 -5.12 -9.67
C CYS A 71 4.30 -5.63 -9.39
N MET A 72 4.09 -6.94 -9.36
CA MET A 72 2.77 -7.54 -9.14
C MET A 72 2.17 -7.21 -7.75
N PRO A 73 2.93 -7.29 -6.64
CA PRO A 73 2.39 -6.88 -5.34
C PRO A 73 1.98 -5.39 -5.30
N CYS A 74 2.74 -4.50 -5.96
CA CYS A 74 2.37 -3.09 -6.08
C CYS A 74 1.01 -2.92 -6.75
N ARG A 75 0.78 -3.68 -7.83
CA ARG A 75 -0.48 -3.68 -8.57
C ARG A 75 -1.67 -4.08 -7.69
N ARG A 76 -1.48 -5.08 -6.82
CA ARG A 76 -2.55 -5.58 -5.95
C ARG A 76 -2.92 -4.58 -4.85
N GLU A 77 -1.96 -3.91 -4.24
CA GLU A 77 -2.21 -3.00 -3.12
C GLU A 77 -2.73 -1.63 -3.53
N MET A 78 -2.35 -1.13 -4.71
CA MET A 78 -2.58 0.25 -5.14
C MET A 78 -4.05 0.70 -5.09
N PRO A 79 -5.06 -0.11 -5.45
CA PRO A 79 -6.46 0.27 -5.28
C PRO A 79 -6.85 0.52 -3.82
N SER A 80 -6.32 -0.25 -2.87
CA SER A 80 -6.58 -0.03 -1.45
C SER A 80 -5.91 1.25 -0.94
N LEU A 81 -4.74 1.59 -1.48
CA LEU A 81 -4.05 2.84 -1.19
C LEU A 81 -4.87 4.06 -1.66
N GLU A 82 -5.50 3.98 -2.82
CA GLU A 82 -6.44 5.01 -3.28
C GLU A 82 -7.65 5.12 -2.35
N HIS A 83 -8.25 3.99 -1.95
CA HIS A 83 -9.38 3.98 -1.01
C HIS A 83 -9.00 4.61 0.33
N LEU A 84 -7.77 4.41 0.81
CA LEU A 84 -7.28 5.06 2.03
C LEU A 84 -7.37 6.58 1.93
N THR A 85 -7.02 7.18 0.80
CA THR A 85 -7.07 8.64 0.62
C THR A 85 -8.48 9.20 0.70
N HIS A 86 -9.48 8.40 0.32
CA HIS A 86 -10.89 8.78 0.44
C HIS A 86 -11.40 8.60 1.87
N GLN A 87 -10.93 7.57 2.57
CA GLN A 87 -11.35 7.22 3.92
C GLN A 87 -10.70 8.12 4.98
N LEU A 88 -9.42 8.47 4.78
CA LEU A 88 -8.63 9.35 5.65
C LEU A 88 -7.97 10.47 4.83
N PRO A 89 -8.72 11.53 4.45
CA PRO A 89 -8.19 12.61 3.59
C PRO A 89 -7.07 13.43 4.26
N GLU A 90 -6.88 13.29 5.57
CA GLU A 90 -5.76 13.89 6.31
C GLU A 90 -4.42 13.23 5.97
N VAL A 91 -4.44 11.97 5.52
CA VAL A 91 -3.25 11.24 5.09
C VAL A 91 -2.94 11.62 3.64
N LYS A 92 -1.76 12.17 3.40
CA LYS A 92 -1.29 12.54 2.06
C LYS A 92 -0.46 11.40 1.48
N VAL A 93 -0.84 10.93 0.31
CA VAL A 93 -0.18 9.82 -0.39
C VAL A 93 0.57 10.33 -1.61
N TYR A 94 1.79 9.88 -1.74
CA TYR A 94 2.66 10.15 -2.89
C TYR A 94 3.09 8.82 -3.50
N ALA A 95 2.49 8.46 -4.64
CA ALA A 95 2.81 7.22 -5.35
C ALA A 95 4.00 7.47 -6.30
N ILE A 96 5.21 7.05 -5.87
CA ILE A 96 6.48 7.35 -6.53
C ILE A 96 6.92 6.17 -7.38
N ASN A 97 6.88 6.34 -8.70
CA ASN A 97 7.36 5.35 -9.65
C ASN A 97 8.90 5.33 -9.69
N MET A 98 9.45 4.12 -9.63
CA MET A 98 10.90 3.87 -9.53
C MET A 98 11.58 3.64 -10.87
N GLU A 99 10.80 3.63 -11.96
CA GLU A 99 11.32 3.41 -13.30
C GLU A 99 11.83 4.72 -13.91
N LYS A 100 12.55 4.62 -15.02
CA LYS A 100 12.83 5.79 -15.84
C LYS A 100 11.50 6.50 -16.16
N PRO A 101 11.39 7.80 -15.91
CA PRO A 101 10.14 8.52 -16.10
C PRO A 101 9.52 8.31 -17.47
N ASN A 102 8.29 7.81 -17.48
CA ASN A 102 7.47 7.66 -18.67
C ASN A 102 6.01 7.92 -18.29
N LYS A 103 5.55 9.12 -18.57
CA LYS A 103 4.21 9.60 -18.21
C LYS A 103 3.11 8.69 -18.74
N LEU A 104 3.14 8.35 -20.01
CA LEU A 104 2.10 7.55 -20.66
C LEU A 104 2.04 6.14 -20.06
N LYS A 105 3.20 5.50 -19.92
CA LYS A 105 3.28 4.16 -19.32
C LYS A 105 2.73 4.12 -17.89
N ALA A 106 3.06 5.11 -17.08
CA ALA A 106 2.59 5.21 -15.71
C ALA A 106 1.07 5.48 -15.63
N GLN A 107 0.55 6.38 -16.46
CA GLN A 107 -0.88 6.67 -16.54
C GLN A 107 -1.69 5.48 -17.06
N ASP A 108 -1.21 4.79 -18.09
CA ASP A 108 -1.86 3.59 -18.64
C ASP A 108 -1.90 2.47 -17.60
N PHE A 109 -0.85 2.32 -16.80
CA PHE A 109 -0.84 1.35 -15.71
C PHE A 109 -1.91 1.68 -14.66
N PHE A 110 -1.99 2.92 -14.20
CA PHE A 110 -3.02 3.35 -13.23
C PHE A 110 -4.43 3.13 -13.77
N LYS A 111 -4.66 3.51 -15.03
CA LYS A 111 -5.94 3.28 -15.70
C LYS A 111 -6.28 1.78 -15.77
N PHE A 112 -5.30 0.95 -16.11
CA PHE A 112 -5.48 -0.50 -16.23
C PHE A 112 -5.86 -1.16 -14.90
N ILE A 113 -5.30 -0.69 -13.77
CA ILE A 113 -5.63 -1.22 -12.43
C ILE A 113 -6.79 -0.49 -11.75
N GLY A 114 -7.43 0.47 -12.43
CA GLY A 114 -8.60 1.19 -11.93
C GLY A 114 -8.29 2.25 -10.86
N VAL A 115 -7.06 2.73 -10.79
CA VAL A 115 -6.65 3.84 -9.91
C VAL A 115 -6.81 5.15 -10.64
N LEU A 116 -7.67 6.04 -10.15
CA LEU A 116 -8.11 7.25 -10.87
C LEU A 116 -7.77 8.55 -10.16
N SER A 117 -7.57 8.54 -8.86
CA SER A 117 -7.43 9.73 -8.03
C SER A 117 -6.09 9.87 -7.32
N LEU A 118 -5.18 8.90 -7.46
CA LEU A 118 -3.81 9.06 -6.98
C LEU A 118 -2.95 9.79 -8.02
N ASP A 119 -2.18 10.75 -7.53
CA ASP A 119 -1.16 11.41 -8.36
C ASP A 119 0.08 10.53 -8.52
N ILE A 120 0.71 10.64 -9.69
CA ILE A 120 1.92 9.90 -10.04
C ILE A 120 3.14 10.80 -9.89
N TYR A 121 4.17 10.28 -9.23
CA TYR A 121 5.45 10.94 -9.04
C TYR A 121 6.59 10.03 -9.51
N PHE A 122 7.79 10.61 -9.67
CA PHE A 122 9.00 9.91 -10.10
C PHE A 122 10.20 10.29 -9.23
N ASP A 123 11.08 9.32 -9.01
CA ASP A 123 12.42 9.52 -8.43
C ASP A 123 13.50 9.14 -9.47
N PRO A 124 13.71 9.98 -10.52
CA PRO A 124 14.48 9.59 -11.70
C PRO A 124 15.93 9.23 -11.40
N ASP A 125 16.52 9.84 -10.37
CA ASP A 125 17.90 9.59 -9.95
C ASP A 125 18.01 8.56 -8.82
N LEU A 126 16.89 7.97 -8.42
CA LEU A 126 16.78 7.02 -7.30
C LEU A 126 17.38 7.57 -5.99
N LYS A 127 17.27 8.88 -5.77
CA LYS A 127 17.82 9.55 -4.57
C LYS A 127 17.10 9.13 -3.30
N LEU A 128 15.77 9.06 -3.36
CA LEU A 128 14.97 8.62 -2.21
C LEU A 128 15.21 7.14 -1.91
N VAL A 129 15.29 6.30 -2.95
CA VAL A 129 15.61 4.89 -2.81
C VAL A 129 16.91 4.68 -2.05
N LYS A 130 17.96 5.43 -2.44
CA LYS A 130 19.28 5.36 -1.80
C LYS A 130 19.22 5.88 -0.37
N GLN A 131 18.53 7.03 -0.14
CA GLN A 131 18.39 7.64 1.19
C GLN A 131 17.68 6.69 2.17
N PHE A 132 16.58 6.09 1.75
CA PHE A 132 15.81 5.15 2.58
C PHE A 132 16.39 3.74 2.59
N LYS A 133 17.46 3.48 1.84
CA LYS A 133 18.12 2.16 1.73
C LYS A 133 17.12 1.05 1.40
N MET A 134 16.25 1.33 0.44
CA MET A 134 15.21 0.39 0.03
C MET A 134 15.79 -0.82 -0.67
N ARG A 135 15.19 -1.99 -0.44
CA ARG A 135 15.67 -3.27 -0.95
C ARG A 135 14.66 -3.99 -1.85
N GLY A 136 13.43 -3.51 -1.93
CA GLY A 136 12.38 -4.18 -2.71
C GLY A 136 11.13 -3.33 -2.86
N LEU A 137 10.21 -3.81 -3.68
CA LEU A 137 8.94 -3.18 -3.96
C LEU A 137 7.76 -4.14 -3.63
N PRO A 138 6.63 -3.60 -3.21
CA PRO A 138 6.43 -2.21 -2.80
C PRO A 138 7.13 -1.93 -1.46
N THR A 139 7.49 -0.68 -1.25
CA THR A 139 7.89 -0.15 0.05
C THR A 139 7.15 1.15 0.27
N SER A 140 6.57 1.33 1.45
CA SER A 140 5.93 2.59 1.84
C SER A 140 6.62 3.17 3.06
N ILE A 141 6.99 4.45 2.98
CA ILE A 141 7.59 5.20 4.07
C ILE A 141 6.49 5.99 4.77
N LEU A 142 6.35 5.81 6.07
CA LEU A 142 5.36 6.48 6.90
C LEU A 142 5.97 7.69 7.59
N ILE A 143 5.45 8.88 7.30
CA ILE A 143 5.98 10.16 7.79
C ILE A 143 4.93 10.83 8.68
N ASN A 144 5.35 11.24 9.88
CA ASN A 144 4.48 11.88 10.85
C ASN A 144 4.32 13.39 10.59
N LYS A 145 3.51 14.05 11.41
CA LYS A 145 3.23 15.49 11.31
C LYS A 145 4.47 16.38 11.53
N ASP A 146 5.52 15.85 12.14
CA ASP A 146 6.80 16.55 12.33
C ASP A 146 7.75 16.37 11.14
N GLY A 147 7.33 15.66 10.08
CA GLY A 147 8.14 15.37 8.90
C GLY A 147 9.20 14.29 9.11
N LYS A 148 9.03 13.43 10.10
CA LYS A 148 9.95 12.34 10.44
C LYS A 148 9.38 10.98 10.04
N GLU A 149 10.23 10.07 9.59
CA GLU A 149 9.84 8.69 9.34
C GLU A 149 9.53 8.00 10.68
N PHE A 150 8.27 7.62 10.91
CA PHE A 150 7.87 6.90 12.11
C PHE A 150 7.74 5.38 11.89
N GLY A 151 7.80 4.95 10.64
CA GLY A 151 7.74 3.54 10.27
C GLY A 151 7.81 3.33 8.78
N ARG A 152 7.75 2.08 8.37
CA ARG A 152 7.65 1.69 6.96
C ARG A 152 6.90 0.39 6.78
N ILE A 153 6.40 0.20 5.57
CA ILE A 153 5.78 -1.03 5.13
C ILE A 153 6.71 -1.64 4.09
N ILE A 154 7.11 -2.89 4.31
CA ILE A 154 8.00 -3.66 3.43
C ILE A 154 7.19 -4.80 2.84
N GLY A 155 6.81 -4.67 1.57
CA GLY A 155 5.85 -5.56 0.91
C GLY A 155 4.43 -4.99 0.88
N GLU A 156 3.52 -5.75 0.26
CA GLU A 156 2.13 -5.32 0.09
C GLU A 156 1.30 -5.45 1.37
N ILE A 157 0.36 -4.53 1.54
CA ILE A 157 -0.72 -4.64 2.54
C ILE A 157 -2.05 -4.22 1.92
N ASP A 158 -3.13 -4.51 2.63
CA ASP A 158 -4.40 -3.84 2.42
C ASP A 158 -4.43 -2.53 3.23
N PHE A 159 -4.32 -1.38 2.55
CA PHE A 159 -4.28 -0.07 3.21
C PHE A 159 -5.59 0.33 3.89
N VAL A 160 -6.69 -0.38 3.62
CA VAL A 160 -7.98 -0.18 4.30
C VAL A 160 -8.29 -1.26 5.33
N ASP A 161 -7.31 -2.10 5.67
CA ASP A 161 -7.41 -3.00 6.81
C ASP A 161 -7.75 -2.22 8.09
N LYS A 162 -8.70 -2.72 8.87
CA LYS A 162 -9.24 -2.01 10.04
C LYS A 162 -8.17 -1.71 11.09
N ASP A 163 -7.24 -2.62 11.30
CA ASP A 163 -6.19 -2.47 12.30
C ASP A 163 -5.12 -1.51 11.81
N PHE A 164 -4.82 -1.51 10.50
CA PHE A 164 -3.94 -0.53 9.90
C PHE A 164 -4.53 0.89 9.95
N ILE A 165 -5.81 1.06 9.65
CA ILE A 165 -6.53 2.33 9.80
C ILE A 165 -6.47 2.81 11.27
N LYS A 166 -6.72 1.91 12.22
CA LYS A 166 -6.61 2.20 13.66
C LYS A 166 -5.20 2.65 14.05
N LEU A 167 -4.16 2.01 13.48
CA LEU A 167 -2.78 2.40 13.68
C LEU A 167 -2.53 3.83 13.18
N LEU A 168 -2.92 4.15 11.94
CA LEU A 168 -2.73 5.49 11.36
C LEU A 168 -3.44 6.58 12.16
N LYS A 169 -4.64 6.32 12.67
CA LYS A 169 -5.40 7.26 13.48
C LYS A 169 -4.70 7.71 14.77
N LYS A 170 -3.72 6.95 15.24
CA LYS A 170 -2.90 7.37 16.40
C LYS A 170 -1.95 8.53 16.07
N TYR A 171 -1.70 8.78 14.79
CA TYR A 171 -0.75 9.81 14.30
C TYR A 171 -1.44 11.01 13.65
N ILE A 172 -2.75 10.95 13.40
CA ILE A 172 -3.58 12.05 12.86
C ILE A 172 -3.96 13.12 13.96
#